data_e71466119abdfaf69df80c30c1fa40b8
#
_entry.id   e71466119abdfaf69df80c30c1fa40b8
#
_cell.length_a   1.000
_cell.length_b   1.000
_cell.length_c   1.000
_cell.angle_alpha   90.00
_cell.angle_beta   90.00
_cell.angle_gamma   90.00
#
_symmetry.space_group_name_H-M   'P 1'
#
loop_
_entity.id
_entity.type
_entity.pdbx_description
1 polymer ?
#
loop_
_entity_poly.entity_id
_entity_poly.type
_entity_poly.pdbx_seq_one_letter_code
_entity_poly.pdbx_strand_id
1 'polypeptide(L)'
;MTRRLYPARLTGTVAAPPSKSAWHRELICRFLAGQPLPQELSGADVSATLSGLRVLRQGGDAIDCGASGATLRFLLPLAMALGRTGLHLTGTPRLLERPLSAPYPVARENAGYRITEPLTPGRYALRGDETSQTVSGLLMALPLLAEPSELVLTTPLVSRAYVDMTLDALRRHGVTVLTTETGWRIPAPPVFQPD
;
A
#
# COMPACT_ATOMS: atom_id res chain seq x y z
N MET A 1 10.13 5.50 -32.70
CA MET A 1 9.19 5.05 -33.76
C MET A 1 7.85 5.73 -33.54
N THR A 2 7.41 6.52 -34.49
CA THR A 2 6.08 7.16 -34.47
C THR A 2 5.09 6.21 -35.16
N ARG A 3 4.02 5.82 -34.46
CA ARG A 3 2.93 5.02 -35.06
C ARG A 3 1.79 5.95 -35.41
N ARG A 4 1.26 5.85 -36.65
CA ARG A 4 0.04 6.55 -37.06
C ARG A 4 -1.15 5.63 -36.85
N LEU A 5 -2.18 6.13 -36.14
CA LEU A 5 -3.46 5.47 -36.01
C LEU A 5 -4.46 6.11 -36.95
N TYR A 6 -5.21 5.28 -37.66
CA TYR A 6 -6.31 5.72 -38.51
C TYR A 6 -7.65 5.34 -37.91
N PRO A 7 -8.71 6.13 -38.09
CA PRO A 7 -10.03 5.73 -37.65
C PRO A 7 -10.40 4.36 -38.24
N ALA A 8 -10.78 3.44 -37.35
CA ALA A 8 -11.20 2.08 -37.75
C ALA A 8 -12.34 1.59 -36.86
N ARG A 9 -13.20 0.75 -37.39
CA ARG A 9 -14.21 0.04 -36.59
C ARG A 9 -13.55 -1.19 -35.98
N LEU A 10 -13.44 -1.19 -34.66
CA LEU A 10 -12.90 -2.33 -33.92
C LEU A 10 -14.02 -3.33 -33.62
N THR A 11 -13.77 -4.59 -33.89
CA THR A 11 -14.65 -5.73 -33.54
C THR A 11 -13.80 -6.83 -32.95
N GLY A 12 -14.33 -7.56 -31.96
CA GLY A 12 -13.65 -8.65 -31.30
C GLY A 12 -13.60 -8.49 -29.78
N THR A 13 -12.96 -9.46 -29.11
CA THR A 13 -12.77 -9.48 -27.66
C THR A 13 -11.29 -9.40 -27.35
N VAL A 14 -10.92 -8.54 -26.41
CA VAL A 14 -9.55 -8.42 -25.90
C VAL A 14 -9.56 -8.72 -24.41
N ALA A 15 -8.68 -9.62 -23.95
CA ALA A 15 -8.48 -9.85 -22.53
C ALA A 15 -7.81 -8.62 -21.90
N ALA A 16 -8.47 -8.01 -20.92
CA ALA A 16 -7.87 -6.92 -20.18
C ALA A 16 -6.71 -7.43 -19.28
N PRO A 17 -5.59 -6.71 -19.20
CA PRO A 17 -4.56 -7.07 -18.24
C PRO A 17 -5.09 -6.94 -16.80
N PRO A 18 -4.62 -7.78 -15.86
CA PRO A 18 -5.01 -7.69 -14.47
C PRO A 18 -4.75 -6.29 -13.87
N SER A 19 -5.65 -5.84 -13.01
CA SER A 19 -5.52 -4.54 -12.36
C SER A 19 -4.32 -4.50 -11.42
N LYS A 20 -3.32 -3.68 -11.70
CA LYS A 20 -2.19 -3.43 -10.80
C LYS A 20 -2.65 -3.02 -9.40
N SER A 21 -3.65 -2.15 -9.32
CA SER A 21 -4.17 -1.63 -8.05
C SER A 21 -4.83 -2.70 -7.19
N ALA A 22 -5.48 -3.69 -7.80
CA ALA A 22 -6.01 -4.84 -7.09
C ALA A 22 -4.88 -5.76 -6.62
N TRP A 23 -3.90 -6.06 -7.49
CA TRP A 23 -2.79 -6.93 -7.16
C TRP A 23 -1.93 -6.45 -5.99
N HIS A 24 -1.62 -5.15 -5.90
CA HIS A 24 -0.88 -4.61 -4.74
C HIS A 24 -1.56 -4.96 -3.41
N ARG A 25 -2.88 -4.81 -3.33
CA ARG A 25 -3.68 -5.08 -2.13
C ARG A 25 -3.76 -6.56 -1.82
N GLU A 26 -4.03 -7.34 -2.84
CA GLU A 26 -4.11 -8.81 -2.74
C GLU A 26 -2.80 -9.41 -2.23
N LEU A 27 -1.65 -8.99 -2.78
CA LEU A 27 -0.34 -9.45 -2.32
C LEU A 27 -0.08 -9.15 -0.84
N ILE A 28 -0.45 -7.95 -0.40
CA ILE A 28 -0.27 -7.54 1.00
C ILE A 28 -1.20 -8.36 1.91
N CYS A 29 -2.46 -8.50 1.56
CA CYS A 29 -3.41 -9.29 2.35
C CYS A 29 -2.99 -10.77 2.42
N ARG A 30 -2.57 -11.38 1.29
CA ARG A 30 -2.01 -12.74 1.27
C ARG A 30 -0.78 -12.88 2.15
N PHE A 31 0.13 -11.92 2.08
CA PHE A 31 1.32 -11.91 2.94
C PHE A 31 0.94 -11.91 4.42
N LEU A 32 -0.02 -11.06 4.81
CA LEU A 32 -0.51 -10.94 6.20
C LEU A 32 -1.29 -12.17 6.66
N ALA A 33 -2.01 -12.82 5.75
CA ALA A 33 -2.69 -14.10 6.00
C ALA A 33 -1.74 -15.32 6.00
N GLY A 34 -0.42 -15.12 5.88
CA GLY A 34 0.56 -16.21 5.83
C GLY A 34 0.50 -17.06 4.56
N GLN A 35 -0.27 -16.66 3.55
CA GLN A 35 -0.43 -17.40 2.31
C GLN A 35 0.83 -17.39 1.44
N PRO A 36 1.01 -18.38 0.55
CA PRO A 36 2.06 -18.36 -0.45
C PRO A 36 1.94 -17.14 -1.37
N LEU A 37 3.06 -16.46 -1.60
CA LEU A 37 3.14 -15.42 -2.61
C LEU A 37 3.47 -16.06 -3.98
N PRO A 38 2.95 -15.50 -5.08
CA PRO A 38 3.28 -15.98 -6.42
C PRO A 38 4.78 -15.89 -6.67
N GLN A 39 5.29 -16.74 -7.59
CA GLN A 39 6.71 -16.71 -7.94
C GLN A 39 7.06 -15.44 -8.74
N GLU A 40 6.23 -15.09 -9.70
CA GLU A 40 6.42 -13.95 -10.59
C GLU A 40 5.09 -13.27 -10.91
N LEU A 41 5.14 -11.98 -11.20
CA LEU A 41 4.01 -11.21 -11.69
C LEU A 41 4.48 -10.27 -12.80
N SER A 42 3.65 -10.08 -13.81
CA SER A 42 3.91 -9.10 -14.87
C SER A 42 3.66 -7.67 -14.39
N GLY A 43 4.58 -6.77 -14.72
CA GLY A 43 4.49 -5.34 -14.41
C GLY A 43 5.40 -4.90 -13.27
N ALA A 44 6.29 -3.94 -13.57
CA ALA A 44 7.35 -3.48 -12.66
C ALA A 44 6.85 -3.05 -11.27
N ASP A 45 5.72 -2.32 -11.21
CA ASP A 45 5.17 -1.82 -9.94
C ASP A 45 4.75 -2.97 -9.00
N VAL A 46 4.06 -3.97 -9.53
CA VAL A 46 3.56 -5.11 -8.75
C VAL A 46 4.70 -6.04 -8.36
N SER A 47 5.68 -6.23 -9.27
CA SER A 47 6.90 -6.99 -9.00
C SER A 47 7.72 -6.35 -7.89
N ALA A 48 7.80 -5.01 -7.84
CA ALA A 48 8.46 -4.30 -6.73
C ALA A 48 7.76 -4.56 -5.39
N THR A 49 6.42 -4.55 -5.36
CA THR A 49 5.67 -4.92 -4.13
C THR A 49 5.93 -6.37 -3.72
N LEU A 50 5.88 -7.30 -4.67
CA LEU A 50 6.15 -8.72 -4.42
C LEU A 50 7.56 -8.93 -3.84
N SER A 51 8.56 -8.29 -4.43
CA SER A 51 9.95 -8.34 -3.95
C SER A 51 10.08 -7.73 -2.55
N GLY A 52 9.44 -6.60 -2.29
CA GLY A 52 9.45 -5.96 -0.97
C GLY A 52 8.80 -6.84 0.11
N LEU A 53 7.70 -7.52 -0.19
CA LEU A 53 7.06 -8.46 0.75
C LEU A 53 7.96 -9.68 1.04
N ARG A 54 8.74 -10.14 0.05
CA ARG A 54 9.75 -11.19 0.28
C ARG A 54 10.86 -10.72 1.20
N VAL A 55 11.36 -9.50 1.02
CA VAL A 55 12.34 -8.88 1.92
C VAL A 55 11.78 -8.82 3.35
N LEU A 56 10.53 -8.40 3.53
CA LEU A 56 9.87 -8.39 4.86
C LEU A 56 9.79 -9.77 5.47
N ARG A 57 9.48 -10.81 4.69
CA ARG A 57 9.38 -12.21 5.16
C ARG A 57 10.74 -12.81 5.53
N GLN A 58 11.79 -12.46 4.79
CA GLN A 58 13.14 -13.01 4.96
C GLN A 58 14.01 -12.25 5.97
N GLY A 59 13.55 -11.11 6.45
CA GLY A 59 14.29 -10.30 7.40
C GLY A 59 15.35 -9.37 6.78
N GLY A 60 15.28 -9.09 5.48
CA GLY A 60 16.20 -8.15 4.81
C GLY A 60 16.06 -6.71 5.30
N ASP A 61 17.04 -5.86 5.01
CA ASP A 61 17.21 -4.50 5.51
C ASP A 61 16.92 -3.40 4.48
N ALA A 62 16.67 -3.74 3.22
CA ALA A 62 16.37 -2.79 2.17
C ALA A 62 15.29 -3.29 1.20
N ILE A 63 14.38 -2.39 0.78
CA ILE A 63 13.35 -2.61 -0.23
C ILE A 63 13.53 -1.59 -1.35
N ASP A 64 13.74 -2.05 -2.59
CA ASP A 64 13.67 -1.19 -3.77
C ASP A 64 12.23 -1.09 -4.28
N CYS A 65 11.65 0.10 -4.18
CA CYS A 65 10.31 0.40 -4.69
C CYS A 65 10.31 0.72 -6.20
N GLY A 66 11.47 0.80 -6.84
CA GLY A 66 11.59 1.21 -8.23
C GLY A 66 10.94 2.58 -8.48
N ALA A 67 10.03 2.65 -9.43
CA ALA A 67 9.22 3.85 -9.72
C ALA A 67 7.82 3.79 -9.08
N SER A 68 7.52 2.76 -8.29
CA SER A 68 6.18 2.47 -7.78
C SER A 68 5.82 3.29 -6.53
N GLY A 69 4.98 4.30 -6.70
CA GLY A 69 4.43 5.06 -5.58
C GLY A 69 3.53 4.23 -4.65
N ALA A 70 2.84 3.24 -5.19
CA ALA A 70 2.01 2.33 -4.41
C ALA A 70 2.87 1.43 -3.51
N THR A 71 3.95 0.85 -4.05
CA THR A 71 4.87 0.02 -3.28
C THR A 71 5.44 0.80 -2.09
N LEU A 72 5.97 2.00 -2.33
CA LEU A 72 6.52 2.85 -1.26
C LEU A 72 5.47 3.15 -0.19
N ARG A 73 4.30 3.67 -0.58
CA ARG A 73 3.28 4.15 0.37
C ARG A 73 2.51 3.02 1.07
N PHE A 74 2.55 1.81 0.54
CA PHE A 74 1.93 0.65 1.17
C PHE A 74 2.91 -0.09 2.08
N LEU A 75 4.14 -0.34 1.61
CA LEU A 75 5.09 -1.13 2.37
C LEU A 75 5.76 -0.34 3.50
N LEU A 76 5.85 0.98 3.40
CA LEU A 76 6.44 1.79 4.47
C LEU A 76 5.65 1.69 5.78
N PRO A 77 4.35 2.05 5.87
CA PRO A 77 3.58 1.90 7.10
C PRO A 77 3.40 0.42 7.49
N LEU A 78 3.32 -0.50 6.52
CA LEU A 78 3.26 -1.94 6.78
C LEU A 78 4.52 -2.43 7.52
N ALA A 79 5.70 -2.06 7.03
CA ALA A 79 6.96 -2.42 7.66
C ALA A 79 7.12 -1.81 9.07
N MET A 80 6.64 -0.56 9.26
CA MET A 80 6.60 0.07 10.58
C MET A 80 5.68 -0.70 11.54
N ALA A 81 4.48 -1.11 11.09
CA ALA A 81 3.55 -1.90 11.90
C ALA A 81 4.10 -3.30 12.25
N LEU A 82 4.96 -3.86 11.39
CA LEU A 82 5.70 -5.10 11.64
C LEU A 82 6.97 -4.89 12.48
N GLY A 83 7.23 -3.70 13.00
CA GLY A 83 8.37 -3.39 13.86
C GLY A 83 9.73 -3.41 13.14
N ARG A 84 9.77 -3.22 11.81
CA ARG A 84 10.99 -3.28 10.99
C ARG A 84 11.82 -1.99 11.07
N THR A 85 12.20 -1.57 12.28
CA THR A 85 13.10 -0.42 12.51
C THR A 85 14.45 -0.64 11.84
N GLY A 86 14.99 0.40 11.22
CA GLY A 86 16.24 0.35 10.46
C GLY A 86 16.07 -0.02 8.99
N LEU A 87 14.92 -0.58 8.58
CA LEU A 87 14.64 -0.91 7.19
C LEU A 87 14.69 0.34 6.31
N HIS A 88 15.33 0.22 5.15
CA HIS A 88 15.47 1.29 4.18
C HIS A 88 14.61 1.02 2.93
N LEU A 89 13.74 1.95 2.57
CA LEU A 89 12.95 1.89 1.34
C LEU A 89 13.55 2.86 0.32
N THR A 90 14.07 2.34 -0.78
CA THR A 90 14.67 3.11 -1.88
C THR A 90 13.73 3.21 -3.07
N GLY A 91 14.13 3.97 -4.08
CA GLY A 91 13.42 4.07 -5.34
C GLY A 91 14.10 5.01 -6.32
N THR A 92 13.53 5.14 -7.52
CA THR A 92 14.05 6.06 -8.53
C THR A 92 14.00 7.51 -8.07
N PRO A 93 14.89 8.41 -8.54
CA PRO A 93 14.85 9.84 -8.21
C PRO A 93 13.44 10.45 -8.42
N ARG A 94 12.79 10.11 -9.54
CA ARG A 94 11.44 10.58 -9.84
C ARG A 94 10.38 10.12 -8.81
N LEU A 95 10.53 8.93 -8.22
CA LEU A 95 9.65 8.50 -7.14
C LEU A 95 9.88 9.31 -5.88
N LEU A 96 11.14 9.54 -5.54
CA LEU A 96 11.55 10.23 -4.31
C LEU A 96 11.31 11.75 -4.36
N GLU A 97 11.17 12.34 -5.53
CA GLU A 97 10.74 13.74 -5.70
C GLU A 97 9.27 13.96 -5.36
N ARG A 98 8.44 12.90 -5.38
CA ARG A 98 7.02 13.01 -5.02
C ARG A 98 6.88 13.17 -3.52
N PRO A 99 6.04 14.11 -3.04
CA PRO A 99 5.82 14.27 -1.61
C PRO A 99 5.33 12.97 -0.96
N LEU A 100 5.91 12.64 0.16
CA LEU A 100 5.41 11.59 1.05
C LEU A 100 4.77 12.29 2.25
N SER A 101 3.48 12.61 2.13
CA SER A 101 2.70 13.15 3.24
C SER A 101 2.30 12.02 4.17
N ALA A 102 3.18 11.69 5.09
CA ALA A 102 3.00 10.58 6.01
C ALA A 102 2.75 11.12 7.42
N PRO A 103 1.67 10.73 8.10
CA PRO A 103 1.37 11.14 9.48
C PRO A 103 2.13 10.27 10.51
N TYR A 104 3.32 9.79 10.15
CA TYR A 104 4.17 8.93 10.98
C TYR A 104 5.65 9.27 10.76
N PRO A 105 6.52 9.06 11.77
CA PRO A 105 7.92 9.43 11.69
C PRO A 105 8.71 8.52 10.75
N VAL A 106 9.34 9.13 9.75
CA VAL A 106 10.31 8.47 8.86
C VAL A 106 11.45 9.44 8.59
N ALA A 107 12.67 8.96 8.58
CA ALA A 107 13.83 9.75 8.17
C ALA A 107 13.95 9.72 6.64
N ARG A 108 13.98 10.90 6.01
CA ARG A 108 14.34 10.99 4.60
C ARG A 108 15.86 10.97 4.47
N GLU A 109 16.36 10.07 3.65
CA GLU A 109 17.77 9.97 3.28
C GLU A 109 17.94 10.23 1.77
N ASN A 110 19.20 10.38 1.31
CA ASN A 110 19.49 10.72 -0.10
C ASN A 110 18.84 9.76 -1.12
N ALA A 111 18.81 8.47 -0.80
CA ALA A 111 18.33 7.43 -1.69
C ALA A 111 16.95 6.86 -1.31
N GLY A 112 16.26 7.42 -0.31
CA GLY A 112 14.97 6.87 0.11
C GLY A 112 14.49 7.32 1.49
N TYR A 113 13.88 6.38 2.20
CA TYR A 113 13.30 6.59 3.53
C TYR A 113 13.75 5.47 4.46
N ARG A 114 14.21 5.83 5.66
CA ARG A 114 14.54 4.88 6.72
C ARG A 114 13.47 4.89 7.79
N ILE A 115 13.05 3.72 8.21
CA ILE A 115 12.13 3.55 9.34
C ILE A 115 12.92 3.76 10.63
N THR A 116 12.57 4.80 11.39
CA THR A 116 13.22 5.13 12.66
C THR A 116 12.50 4.56 13.86
N GLU A 117 11.18 4.42 13.76
CA GLU A 117 10.31 3.99 14.85
C GLU A 117 9.20 3.06 14.32
N PRO A 118 8.66 2.16 15.16
CA PRO A 118 7.50 1.37 14.80
C PRO A 118 6.25 2.25 14.68
N LEU A 119 5.26 1.77 13.95
CA LEU A 119 3.92 2.37 13.95
C LEU A 119 3.25 2.05 15.30
N THR A 120 2.61 3.04 15.91
CA THR A 120 1.92 2.88 17.19
C THR A 120 0.41 3.02 17.04
N PRO A 121 -0.41 2.39 17.90
CA PRO A 121 -1.84 2.65 17.92
C PRO A 121 -2.15 4.12 18.19
N GLY A 122 -3.23 4.63 17.60
CA GLY A 122 -3.63 6.00 17.83
C GLY A 122 -4.44 6.63 16.71
N ARG A 123 -4.49 7.97 16.72
CA ARG A 123 -5.24 8.75 15.75
C ARG A 123 -4.29 9.34 14.69
N TYR A 124 -4.55 9.00 13.44
CA TYR A 124 -3.80 9.43 12.28
C TYR A 124 -4.65 10.40 11.45
N ALA A 125 -4.28 11.68 11.46
CA ALA A 125 -4.92 12.72 10.67
C ALA A 125 -4.11 12.98 9.40
N LEU A 126 -4.76 12.94 8.24
CA LEU A 126 -4.11 13.21 6.96
C LEU A 126 -5.06 13.87 5.97
N ARG A 127 -4.46 14.51 4.97
CA ARG A 127 -5.21 15.11 3.87
C ARG A 127 -5.75 14.02 2.95
N GLY A 128 -7.04 14.08 2.64
CA GLY A 128 -7.71 13.16 1.70
C GLY A 128 -7.51 13.56 0.24
N ASP A 129 -7.13 14.81 -0.04
CA ASP A 129 -7.01 15.39 -1.37
C ASP A 129 -5.60 15.25 -2.01
N GLU A 130 -4.63 14.69 -1.29
CA GLU A 130 -3.28 14.46 -1.84
C GLU A 130 -3.15 13.14 -2.57
N THR A 131 -3.41 12.03 -1.90
CA THR A 131 -3.34 10.69 -2.51
C THR A 131 -4.08 9.63 -1.71
N SER A 132 -4.87 8.83 -2.41
CA SER A 132 -5.50 7.64 -1.84
C SER A 132 -4.50 6.52 -1.44
N GLN A 133 -3.24 6.61 -1.89
CA GLN A 133 -2.23 5.60 -1.58
C GLN A 133 -1.79 5.65 -0.11
N THR A 134 -1.60 6.85 0.46
CA THR A 134 -1.26 6.99 1.89
C THR A 134 -2.41 6.46 2.77
N VAL A 135 -3.65 6.81 2.43
CA VAL A 135 -4.85 6.29 3.10
C VAL A 135 -4.88 4.76 3.04
N SER A 136 -4.73 4.19 1.85
CA SER A 136 -4.75 2.74 1.64
C SER A 136 -3.63 2.02 2.38
N GLY A 137 -2.42 2.60 2.39
CA GLY A 137 -1.28 2.04 3.11
C GLY A 137 -1.53 1.94 4.61
N LEU A 138 -2.07 3.00 5.23
CA LEU A 138 -2.43 2.98 6.64
C LEU A 138 -3.59 2.02 6.94
N LEU A 139 -4.63 1.96 6.10
CA LEU A 139 -5.72 1.00 6.27
C LEU A 139 -5.25 -0.46 6.25
N MET A 140 -4.16 -0.78 5.53
CA MET A 140 -3.57 -2.13 5.53
C MET A 140 -2.60 -2.37 6.70
N ALA A 141 -2.00 -1.31 7.25
CA ALA A 141 -1.00 -1.41 8.31
C ALA A 141 -1.61 -1.36 9.72
N LEU A 142 -2.57 -0.44 9.96
CA LEU A 142 -3.17 -0.22 11.29
C LEU A 142 -3.84 -1.46 11.89
N PRO A 143 -4.45 -2.38 11.11
CA PRO A 143 -4.99 -3.61 11.66
C PRO A 143 -3.96 -4.54 12.33
N LEU A 144 -2.66 -4.32 12.11
CA LEU A 144 -1.60 -5.13 12.74
C LEU A 144 -1.27 -4.68 14.17
N LEU A 145 -1.75 -3.53 14.59
CA LEU A 145 -1.43 -2.95 15.89
C LEU A 145 -2.28 -3.57 16.99
N ALA A 146 -1.72 -3.65 18.20
CA ALA A 146 -2.34 -4.33 19.32
C ALA A 146 -3.61 -3.65 19.87
N GLU A 147 -3.76 -2.35 19.61
CA GLU A 147 -4.89 -1.55 20.09
C GLU A 147 -5.60 -0.85 18.92
N PRO A 148 -6.88 -0.44 19.12
CA PRO A 148 -7.63 0.27 18.09
C PRO A 148 -6.96 1.56 17.63
N SER A 149 -7.16 1.88 16.33
CA SER A 149 -6.66 3.12 15.74
C SER A 149 -7.75 3.84 14.95
N GLU A 150 -7.55 5.13 14.72
CA GLU A 150 -8.42 5.96 13.87
C GLU A 150 -7.63 6.60 12.73
N LEU A 151 -8.20 6.57 11.55
CA LEU A 151 -7.73 7.32 10.40
C LEU A 151 -8.73 8.42 10.07
N VAL A 152 -8.31 9.67 10.18
CA VAL A 152 -9.18 10.84 10.01
C VAL A 152 -8.71 11.67 8.81
N LEU A 153 -9.66 11.99 7.92
CA LEU A 153 -9.40 12.88 6.80
C LEU A 153 -9.66 14.33 7.19
N THR A 154 -8.69 15.19 6.92
CA THR A 154 -8.80 16.64 7.18
C THR A 154 -9.32 17.44 5.98
N THR A 155 -9.38 16.80 4.80
CA THR A 155 -9.93 17.33 3.55
C THR A 155 -10.74 16.24 2.83
N PRO A 156 -11.60 16.58 1.87
CA PRO A 156 -12.34 15.59 1.10
C PRO A 156 -11.43 14.57 0.41
N LEU A 157 -11.88 13.31 0.37
CA LEU A 157 -11.12 12.22 -0.24
C LEU A 157 -11.18 12.27 -1.76
N VAL A 158 -10.03 12.37 -2.42
CA VAL A 158 -9.89 12.14 -3.87
C VAL A 158 -9.68 10.66 -4.18
N SER A 159 -10.11 10.24 -5.37
CA SER A 159 -9.88 8.85 -5.83
C SER A 159 -10.43 7.78 -4.85
N ARG A 160 -11.62 8.00 -4.31
CA ARG A 160 -12.29 7.14 -3.32
C ARG A 160 -12.33 5.67 -3.74
N ALA A 161 -12.55 5.38 -5.04
CA ALA A 161 -12.62 4.02 -5.55
C ALA A 161 -11.39 3.16 -5.21
N TYR A 162 -10.19 3.76 -5.09
CA TYR A 162 -9.00 3.02 -4.68
C TYR A 162 -8.96 2.70 -3.19
N VAL A 163 -9.58 3.54 -2.37
CA VAL A 163 -9.74 3.25 -0.94
C VAL A 163 -10.78 2.16 -0.76
N ASP A 164 -11.90 2.23 -1.49
CA ASP A 164 -12.93 1.19 -1.48
C ASP A 164 -12.36 -0.18 -1.89
N MET A 165 -11.48 -0.23 -2.92
CA MET A 165 -10.73 -1.45 -3.26
C MET A 165 -9.89 -1.98 -2.10
N THR A 166 -9.33 -1.11 -1.26
CA THR A 166 -8.56 -1.53 -0.07
C THR A 166 -9.47 -2.11 0.99
N LEU A 167 -10.58 -1.45 1.28
CA LEU A 167 -11.58 -1.93 2.24
C LEU A 167 -12.17 -3.27 1.81
N ASP A 168 -12.43 -3.46 0.51
CA ASP A 168 -12.89 -4.72 -0.04
C ASP A 168 -11.86 -5.84 0.09
N ALA A 169 -10.59 -5.56 -0.20
CA ALA A 169 -9.52 -6.54 -0.02
C ALA A 169 -9.38 -6.95 1.45
N LEU A 170 -9.36 -5.99 2.37
CA LEU A 170 -9.32 -6.24 3.80
C LEU A 170 -10.51 -7.09 4.26
N ARG A 171 -11.73 -6.75 3.85
CA ARG A 171 -12.95 -7.49 4.20
C ARG A 171 -12.92 -8.94 3.71
N ARG A 172 -12.45 -9.20 2.50
CA ARG A 172 -12.28 -10.57 1.96
C ARG A 172 -11.28 -11.39 2.78
N HIS A 173 -10.28 -10.74 3.35
CA HIS A 173 -9.29 -11.35 4.23
C HIS A 173 -9.67 -11.28 5.73
N GLY A 174 -10.96 -11.12 6.06
CA GLY A 174 -11.48 -11.19 7.43
C GLY A 174 -11.26 -9.93 8.29
N VAL A 175 -10.75 -8.85 7.70
CA VAL A 175 -10.49 -7.60 8.44
C VAL A 175 -11.66 -6.63 8.29
N THR A 176 -12.28 -6.29 9.42
CA THR A 176 -13.37 -5.29 9.47
C THR A 176 -12.81 -3.92 9.80
N VAL A 177 -13.13 -2.94 8.96
CA VAL A 177 -12.84 -1.53 9.17
C VAL A 177 -14.16 -0.76 9.20
N LEU A 178 -14.39 0.02 10.25
CA LEU A 178 -15.63 0.76 10.46
C LEU A 178 -15.51 2.15 9.83
N THR A 179 -16.43 2.50 8.94
CA THR A 179 -16.50 3.85 8.37
C THR A 179 -17.11 4.81 9.39
N THR A 180 -16.52 5.99 9.54
CA THR A 180 -17.00 7.10 10.36
C THR A 180 -17.35 8.30 9.46
N GLU A 181 -17.84 9.40 10.02
CA GLU A 181 -18.15 10.62 9.27
C GLU A 181 -16.91 11.22 8.60
N THR A 182 -15.76 11.12 9.26
CA THR A 182 -14.51 11.78 8.83
C THR A 182 -13.41 10.81 8.38
N GLY A 183 -13.69 9.51 8.35
CA GLY A 183 -12.66 8.51 8.00
C GLY A 183 -13.01 7.10 8.41
N TRP A 184 -12.11 6.45 9.15
CA TRP A 184 -12.27 5.05 9.54
C TRP A 184 -11.75 4.79 10.94
N ARG A 185 -12.44 3.87 11.63
CA ARG A 185 -11.97 3.28 12.87
C ARG A 185 -11.56 1.84 12.61
N ILE A 186 -10.37 1.51 13.02
CA ILE A 186 -9.76 0.18 12.90
C ILE A 186 -9.81 -0.44 14.30
N PRO A 187 -10.63 -1.48 14.55
CA PRO A 187 -10.68 -2.20 15.81
C PRO A 187 -9.35 -2.86 16.18
N ALA A 188 -9.25 -3.38 17.38
CA ALA A 188 -8.11 -4.20 17.83
C ALA A 188 -7.89 -5.41 16.90
N PRO A 189 -6.69 -6.02 16.90
CA PRO A 189 -6.18 -6.79 15.78
C PRO A 189 -7.10 -7.94 15.37
N PRO A 190 -7.51 -7.98 14.10
CA PRO A 190 -8.14 -9.15 13.51
C PRO A 190 -7.06 -10.20 13.18
N VAL A 191 -7.49 -11.44 13.02
CA VAL A 191 -6.66 -12.45 12.36
C VAL A 191 -6.93 -12.36 10.85
N PHE A 192 -5.91 -12.05 10.06
CA PHE A 192 -6.00 -12.11 8.61
C PHE A 192 -6.26 -13.54 8.15
N GLN A 193 -7.27 -13.73 7.33
CA GLN A 193 -7.71 -15.03 6.83
C GLN A 193 -7.41 -15.14 5.32
N PRO A 194 -7.21 -16.36 4.80
CA PRO A 194 -7.20 -16.60 3.37
C PRO A 194 -8.54 -16.18 2.73
N ASP A 195 -8.47 -15.54 1.54
CA ASP A 195 -9.65 -15.25 0.68
C ASP A 195 -10.01 -16.49 -0.15
#